data_8894c2d22690cd0626bc10263ac58c1b
#
_entry.id   8894c2d22690cd0626bc10263ac58c1b
#
_cell.length_a   1.000
_cell.length_b   1.000
_cell.length_c   1.000
_cell.angle_alpha   90.00
_cell.angle_beta   90.00
_cell.angle_gamma   90.00
#
_symmetry.space_group_name_H-M   'P 1'
#
loop_
_entity.id
_entity.type
_entity.pdbx_description
1 polymer ?
#
loop_
_entity_poly.entity_id
_entity_poly.type
_entity_poly.pdbx_seq_one_letter_code
_entity_poly.pdbx_strand_id
1 'polypeptide(L)'
;MMTVDRKGDSEIGRIIEVRLEGLTLRVADVRRSIEFYGNKLGFTVEINKAPQFAMIRVGRPTGGTIGLLVHDSSDPLGSNSATLRERAGIHVELTTDHLDALYEQLKGRGVEFFEPPHEEPWERSMRVHDPDGYTIEFAEGRRGHRGVT
;
A
#
# COMPACT_ATOMS: atom_id res chain seq x y z
N MET A 1 11.35 -18.68 25.04
CA MET A 1 10.54 -17.49 24.91
C MET A 1 9.63 -17.32 26.09
N MET A 2 9.24 -16.15 26.26
CA MET A 2 8.27 -15.92 27.27
C MET A 2 7.06 -16.71 27.00
N THR A 3 6.45 -17.15 28.02
CA THR A 3 5.23 -17.82 27.79
C THR A 3 4.28 -16.90 27.12
N VAL A 4 3.34 -17.47 26.49
CA VAL A 4 2.38 -16.73 25.78
C VAL A 4 1.36 -16.07 26.64
N ASP A 5 1.21 -16.52 27.83
CA ASP A 5 0.27 -15.89 28.72
C ASP A 5 0.76 -14.50 29.05
N ARG A 6 0.22 -13.56 28.38
CA ARG A 6 0.68 -12.20 28.50
C ARG A 6 0.48 -11.63 29.86
N LYS A 7 -0.57 -12.03 30.51
CA LYS A 7 -0.85 -11.46 31.79
C LYS A 7 0.07 -11.95 32.86
N GLY A 8 0.44 -13.20 32.76
CA GLY A 8 1.32 -13.75 33.76
C GLY A 8 2.76 -13.57 33.45
N ASP A 9 3.08 -13.07 32.31
CA ASP A 9 4.46 -12.93 31.92
C ASP A 9 5.17 -11.89 32.74
N SER A 10 6.45 -12.14 32.99
CA SER A 10 7.30 -11.14 33.58
C SER A 10 7.39 -9.95 32.66
N GLU A 11 7.48 -8.78 33.21
CA GLU A 11 7.71 -7.59 32.41
C GLU A 11 9.10 -7.58 31.83
N ILE A 12 10.03 -8.28 32.42
CA ILE A 12 11.39 -8.35 31.91
C ILE A 12 11.39 -9.23 30.70
N GLY A 13 11.93 -8.71 29.62
CA GLY A 13 12.02 -9.46 28.38
C GLY A 13 10.80 -9.42 27.50
N ARG A 14 9.71 -8.86 28.00
CA ARG A 14 8.53 -8.71 27.17
C ARG A 14 8.72 -7.53 26.23
N ILE A 15 8.47 -7.77 24.96
CA ILE A 15 8.56 -6.73 23.95
C ILE A 15 7.26 -5.95 23.95
N ILE A 16 7.38 -4.63 24.05
CA ILE A 16 6.21 -3.78 23.96
C ILE A 16 5.63 -3.89 22.55
N GLU A 17 4.35 -4.11 22.49
CA GLU A 17 3.69 -4.35 21.21
C GLU A 17 3.75 -3.11 20.33
N VAL A 18 4.09 -3.33 19.05
CA VAL A 18 4.01 -2.29 18.03
C VAL A 18 3.23 -2.85 16.86
N ARG A 19 2.64 -1.95 16.06
CA ARG A 19 1.84 -2.35 14.91
C ARG A 19 2.31 -1.56 13.71
N LEU A 20 2.17 -2.17 12.53
CA LEU A 20 2.42 -1.46 11.28
C LEU A 20 1.17 -0.67 10.93
N GLU A 21 1.28 0.64 10.94
CA GLU A 21 0.14 1.52 10.65
C GLU A 21 -0.02 1.74 9.15
N GLY A 22 1.09 1.92 8.46
CA GLY A 22 1.04 2.20 7.03
C GLY A 22 2.40 2.58 6.51
N LEU A 23 2.40 3.14 5.32
CA LEU A 23 3.60 3.62 4.66
C LEU A 23 3.43 5.07 4.29
N THR A 24 4.54 5.80 4.21
CA THR A 24 4.54 7.15 3.65
C THR A 24 5.39 7.12 2.39
N LEU A 25 4.82 7.59 1.31
CA LEU A 25 5.50 7.67 0.01
C LEU A 25 5.89 9.11 -0.27
N ARG A 26 7.11 9.31 -0.71
CA ARG A 26 7.52 10.62 -1.20
C ARG A 26 7.05 10.76 -2.64
N VAL A 27 6.35 11.84 -2.92
CA VAL A 27 5.71 12.03 -4.22
C VAL A 27 6.06 13.40 -4.78
N ALA A 28 6.04 13.51 -6.10
CA ALA A 28 6.35 14.77 -6.76
C ALA A 28 5.19 15.76 -6.64
N ASP A 29 3.96 15.26 -6.65
CA ASP A 29 2.78 16.11 -6.69
C ASP A 29 1.67 15.44 -5.90
N VAL A 30 1.39 15.97 -4.71
CA VAL A 30 0.42 15.37 -3.81
C VAL A 30 -0.97 15.35 -4.43
N ARG A 31 -1.36 16.39 -5.17
CA ARG A 31 -2.68 16.43 -5.79
C ARG A 31 -2.84 15.35 -6.85
N ARG A 32 -1.79 15.13 -7.63
CA ARG A 32 -1.80 14.05 -8.63
C ARG A 32 -1.92 12.69 -7.96
N SER A 33 -1.23 12.50 -6.84
CA SER A 33 -1.31 11.24 -6.12
C SER A 33 -2.69 11.05 -5.49
N ILE A 34 -3.30 12.12 -4.96
CA ILE A 34 -4.67 12.04 -4.45
C ILE A 34 -5.63 11.60 -5.54
N GLU A 35 -5.46 12.14 -6.73
CA GLU A 35 -6.33 11.74 -7.85
C GLU A 35 -6.20 10.25 -8.14
N PHE A 36 -4.97 9.75 -8.09
CA PHE A 36 -4.75 8.33 -8.35
C PHE A 36 -5.33 7.46 -7.24
N TYR A 37 -4.93 7.69 -5.99
CA TYR A 37 -5.34 6.83 -4.90
C TYR A 37 -6.80 7.03 -4.51
N GLY A 38 -7.26 8.25 -4.55
CA GLY A 38 -8.63 8.57 -4.16
C GLY A 38 -9.63 8.31 -5.26
N ASN A 39 -9.41 8.87 -6.44
CA ASN A 39 -10.41 8.76 -7.50
C ASN A 39 -10.26 7.50 -8.33
N LYS A 40 -9.04 7.14 -8.71
CA LYS A 40 -8.87 5.97 -9.56
C LYS A 40 -8.94 4.68 -8.77
N LEU A 41 -8.22 4.59 -7.65
CA LEU A 41 -8.24 3.36 -6.85
C LEU A 41 -9.43 3.31 -5.89
N GLY A 42 -10.05 4.45 -5.62
CA GLY A 42 -11.26 4.48 -4.80
C GLY A 42 -11.02 4.44 -3.31
N PHE A 43 -9.83 4.78 -2.86
CA PHE A 43 -9.53 4.79 -1.43
C PHE A 43 -10.01 6.09 -0.80
N THR A 44 -10.08 6.11 0.52
CA THR A 44 -10.61 7.26 1.26
C THR A 44 -9.50 8.27 1.55
N VAL A 45 -9.71 9.51 1.15
CA VAL A 45 -8.78 10.59 1.48
C VAL A 45 -9.17 11.10 2.86
N GLU A 46 -8.40 10.73 3.88
CA GLU A 46 -8.72 11.13 5.25
C GLU A 46 -8.18 12.49 5.60
N ILE A 47 -7.00 12.82 5.11
CA ILE A 47 -6.38 14.10 5.37
C ILE A 47 -5.91 14.65 4.03
N ASN A 48 -6.29 15.88 3.75
CA ASN A 48 -5.86 16.53 2.53
C ASN A 48 -5.26 17.87 2.89
N LYS A 49 -3.95 17.92 2.92
CA LYS A 49 -3.19 19.15 3.14
C LYS A 49 -2.27 19.42 1.96
N ALA A 50 -2.80 19.22 0.76
CA ALA A 50 -2.06 19.49 -0.45
C ALA A 50 -1.68 20.97 -0.49
N PRO A 51 -0.54 21.30 -1.04
CA PRO A 51 0.40 20.45 -1.78
C PRO A 51 1.42 19.73 -0.92
N GLN A 52 1.32 19.83 0.41
CA GLN A 52 2.34 19.31 1.30
C GLN A 52 2.16 17.84 1.62
N PHE A 53 0.94 17.44 1.94
CA PHE A 53 0.71 16.13 2.53
C PHE A 53 -0.73 15.70 2.35
N ALA A 54 -0.94 14.39 2.27
CA ALA A 54 -2.26 13.80 2.35
C ALA A 54 -2.15 12.43 2.99
N MET A 55 -3.24 11.92 3.52
CA MET A 55 -3.27 10.58 4.07
C MET A 55 -4.47 9.85 3.48
N ILE A 56 -4.20 8.67 2.99
CA ILE A 56 -5.18 7.81 2.34
C ILE A 56 -5.43 6.61 3.23
N ARG A 57 -6.71 6.28 3.46
CA ARG A 57 -7.08 5.07 4.19
C ARG A 57 -7.52 4.02 3.19
N VAL A 58 -6.94 2.83 3.28
CA VAL A 58 -7.27 1.74 2.38
C VAL A 58 -8.32 0.87 3.03
N GLY A 59 -9.42 0.65 2.32
CA GLY A 59 -10.47 -0.23 2.78
C GLY A 59 -11.27 0.34 3.93
N ARG A 60 -11.41 -0.43 5.00
CA ARG A 60 -12.24 -0.03 6.14
C ARG A 60 -11.56 1.04 6.97
N PRO A 61 -12.33 1.73 7.83
CA PRO A 61 -11.74 2.74 8.70
C PRO A 61 -10.57 2.24 9.54
N THR A 62 -10.49 0.94 9.80
CA THR A 62 -9.39 0.35 10.55
C THR A 62 -8.31 -0.20 9.65
N GLY A 63 -8.41 0.01 8.35
CA GLY A 63 -7.39 -0.44 7.42
C GLY A 63 -6.12 0.38 7.50
N GLY A 64 -5.11 -0.05 6.76
CA GLY A 64 -3.84 0.65 6.75
C GLY A 64 -3.89 1.98 6.03
N THR A 65 -2.85 2.78 6.21
CA THR A 65 -2.79 4.10 5.60
C THR A 65 -1.62 4.21 4.64
N ILE A 66 -1.78 5.09 3.65
CA ILE A 66 -0.71 5.51 2.76
C ILE A 66 -0.60 7.02 2.89
N GLY A 67 0.52 7.46 3.44
CA GLY A 67 0.81 8.89 3.50
C GLY A 67 1.45 9.32 2.20
N LEU A 68 1.10 10.52 1.76
CA LEU A 68 1.64 11.12 0.54
C LEU A 68 2.33 12.41 0.95
N LEU A 69 3.65 12.40 0.94
CA LEU A 69 4.43 13.54 1.41
C LEU A 69 5.25 14.10 0.26
N VAL A 70 5.11 15.39 0.02
CA VAL A 70 5.80 16.00 -1.12
C VAL A 70 7.32 15.90 -0.93
N HIS A 71 8.02 15.71 -2.02
CA HIS A 71 9.48 15.71 -2.02
C HIS A 71 10.01 17.07 -1.56
N ASP A 72 11.17 17.03 -0.93
CA ASP A 72 11.87 18.27 -0.63
C ASP A 72 13.37 18.05 -0.87
N SER A 73 14.16 19.08 -0.62
CA SER A 73 15.58 19.04 -0.94
C SER A 73 16.35 18.07 -0.05
N SER A 74 15.76 17.62 1.04
CA SER A 74 16.42 16.68 1.94
C SER A 74 16.15 15.21 1.55
N ASP A 75 15.32 14.98 0.57
CA ASP A 75 15.00 13.63 0.11
C ASP A 75 16.19 13.05 -0.62
N PRO A 76 16.77 11.94 -0.16
CA PRO A 76 17.98 11.38 -0.80
C PRO A 76 17.78 11.03 -2.27
N LEU A 77 16.56 10.67 -2.67
CA LEU A 77 16.31 10.34 -4.07
C LEU A 77 15.99 11.57 -4.92
N GLY A 78 15.63 12.67 -4.27
CA GLY A 78 15.22 13.85 -4.99
C GLY A 78 13.87 13.68 -5.65
N SER A 79 13.23 14.80 -5.94
CA SER A 79 11.86 14.74 -6.44
C SER A 79 11.77 14.23 -7.86
N ASN A 80 12.83 14.42 -8.66
CA ASN A 80 12.76 14.06 -10.07
C ASN A 80 13.81 13.04 -10.48
N SER A 81 14.57 12.51 -9.55
CA SER A 81 15.66 11.62 -9.90
C SER A 81 15.33 10.15 -9.70
N ALA A 82 14.30 9.85 -8.92
CA ALA A 82 13.95 8.47 -8.69
C ALA A 82 13.31 7.87 -9.94
N THR A 83 13.73 6.67 -10.29
CA THR A 83 13.21 5.96 -11.45
C THR A 83 12.36 4.79 -10.96
N LEU A 84 11.65 4.16 -11.90
CA LEU A 84 10.90 2.95 -11.57
C LEU A 84 11.79 1.92 -10.91
N ARG A 85 13.03 1.80 -11.39
CA ARG A 85 13.94 0.83 -10.84
C ARG A 85 14.31 1.14 -9.40
N GLU A 86 14.54 2.39 -9.09
CA GLU A 86 14.89 2.78 -7.72
C GLU A 86 13.73 2.57 -6.77
N ARG A 87 12.51 2.68 -7.26
CA ARG A 87 11.33 2.48 -6.42
C ARG A 87 10.82 1.05 -6.42
N ALA A 88 11.42 0.19 -7.23
CA ALA A 88 10.98 -1.19 -7.35
C ALA A 88 11.34 -2.05 -6.13
N GLY A 89 12.15 -1.54 -5.22
CA GLY A 89 12.52 -2.29 -4.03
C GLY A 89 11.43 -2.42 -2.99
N ILE A 90 10.34 -1.65 -3.14
CA ILE A 90 9.22 -1.69 -2.21
C ILE A 90 7.93 -1.80 -2.99
N HIS A 91 7.11 -2.77 -2.61
CA HIS A 91 5.77 -2.89 -3.16
C HIS A 91 4.77 -2.55 -2.07
N VAL A 92 3.75 -1.79 -2.41
CA VAL A 92 2.61 -1.60 -1.53
C VAL A 92 1.67 -2.75 -1.82
N GLU A 93 1.55 -3.67 -0.89
CA GLU A 93 0.81 -4.90 -1.13
C GLU A 93 -0.57 -4.81 -0.48
N LEU A 94 -1.60 -4.96 -1.30
CA LEU A 94 -2.98 -4.87 -0.87
C LEU A 94 -3.68 -6.18 -1.19
N THR A 95 -4.68 -6.52 -0.42
CA THR A 95 -5.40 -7.78 -0.66
C THR A 95 -6.85 -7.51 -0.98
N THR A 96 -7.43 -8.42 -1.74
CA THR A 96 -8.85 -8.39 -2.05
C THR A 96 -9.34 -9.82 -2.15
N ASP A 97 -10.63 -10.01 -1.93
CA ASP A 97 -11.24 -11.33 -2.12
C ASP A 97 -11.79 -11.48 -3.52
N HIS A 98 -11.73 -10.44 -4.34
CA HIS A 98 -12.35 -10.44 -5.67
C HIS A 98 -11.44 -9.76 -6.69
N LEU A 99 -10.34 -10.43 -6.99
CA LEU A 99 -9.31 -9.81 -7.83
C LEU A 99 -9.79 -9.49 -9.24
N ASP A 100 -10.48 -10.44 -9.88
CA ASP A 100 -10.92 -10.22 -11.25
C ASP A 100 -11.96 -9.12 -11.36
N ALA A 101 -12.89 -9.07 -10.40
CA ALA A 101 -13.88 -7.99 -10.38
C ALA A 101 -13.21 -6.65 -10.15
N LEU A 102 -12.22 -6.61 -9.24
CA LEU A 102 -11.48 -5.38 -9.00
C LEU A 102 -10.73 -4.93 -10.25
N TYR A 103 -10.13 -5.88 -10.95
CA TYR A 103 -9.42 -5.58 -12.19
C TYR A 103 -10.32 -4.86 -13.18
N GLU A 104 -11.53 -5.41 -13.42
CA GLU A 104 -12.44 -4.78 -14.37
C GLU A 104 -12.88 -3.41 -13.88
N GLN A 105 -13.12 -3.29 -12.59
CA GLN A 105 -13.54 -2.02 -12.03
C GLN A 105 -12.47 -0.95 -12.20
N LEU A 106 -11.23 -1.28 -11.90
CA LEU A 106 -10.13 -0.32 -11.99
C LEU A 106 -9.82 0.02 -13.44
N LYS A 107 -9.90 -0.95 -14.34
CA LYS A 107 -9.74 -0.66 -15.76
C LYS A 107 -10.79 0.35 -16.22
N GLY A 108 -12.01 0.19 -15.75
CA GLY A 108 -13.07 1.11 -16.12
C GLY A 108 -12.81 2.53 -15.62
N ARG A 109 -11.97 2.67 -14.61
CA ARG A 109 -11.58 3.98 -14.07
C ARG A 109 -10.30 4.51 -14.70
N GLY A 110 -9.77 3.82 -15.70
CA GLY A 110 -8.59 4.28 -16.40
C GLY A 110 -7.27 3.85 -15.80
N VAL A 111 -7.28 2.88 -14.90
CA VAL A 111 -6.05 2.37 -14.32
C VAL A 111 -5.40 1.41 -15.31
N GLU A 112 -4.10 1.60 -15.55
CA GLU A 112 -3.34 0.74 -16.45
C GLU A 112 -2.53 -0.24 -15.65
N PHE A 113 -2.58 -1.50 -16.04
CA PHE A 113 -1.87 -2.57 -15.34
C PHE A 113 -0.66 -2.98 -16.15
N PHE A 114 0.53 -2.93 -15.52
CA PHE A 114 1.70 -3.48 -16.21
C PHE A 114 1.77 -4.99 -16.02
N GLU A 115 1.08 -5.53 -14.99
CA GLU A 115 0.89 -6.96 -14.84
C GLU A 115 -0.57 -7.21 -14.56
N PRO A 116 -1.33 -7.71 -15.54
CA PRO A 116 -2.73 -8.05 -15.30
C PRO A 116 -2.84 -9.29 -14.40
N PRO A 117 -4.05 -9.67 -13.99
CA PRO A 117 -4.22 -10.82 -13.10
C PRO A 117 -3.51 -12.06 -13.64
N HIS A 118 -2.73 -12.69 -12.79
CA HIS A 118 -2.01 -13.90 -13.15
C HIS A 118 -1.80 -14.76 -11.92
N GLU A 119 -1.47 -16.04 -12.17
CA GLU A 119 -1.26 -17.00 -11.11
C GLU A 119 0.17 -16.99 -10.62
N GLU A 120 0.30 -17.02 -9.29
CA GLU A 120 1.56 -17.32 -8.64
C GLU A 120 1.35 -18.59 -7.84
N PRO A 121 2.41 -19.29 -7.44
CA PRO A 121 2.21 -20.52 -6.66
C PRO A 121 1.41 -20.31 -5.38
N TRP A 122 1.47 -19.12 -4.81
CA TRP A 122 0.83 -18.85 -3.51
C TRP A 122 -0.37 -17.93 -3.62
N GLU A 123 -0.62 -17.31 -4.77
CA GLU A 123 -1.72 -16.37 -4.88
C GLU A 123 -1.95 -15.96 -6.33
N ARG A 124 -3.06 -15.28 -6.56
CA ARG A 124 -3.26 -14.53 -7.80
C ARG A 124 -2.95 -13.09 -7.49
N SER A 125 -2.33 -12.40 -8.43
CA SER A 125 -1.98 -11.00 -8.21
C SER A 125 -2.00 -10.20 -9.50
N MET A 126 -1.99 -8.89 -9.34
CA MET A 126 -1.88 -7.94 -10.44
C MET A 126 -1.20 -6.69 -9.92
N ARG A 127 -0.56 -5.93 -10.83
CA ARG A 127 0.25 -4.79 -10.40
C ARG A 127 0.05 -3.58 -11.27
N VAL A 128 0.09 -2.42 -10.63
CA VAL A 128 0.05 -1.12 -11.30
C VAL A 128 1.17 -0.26 -10.76
N HIS A 129 1.55 0.75 -11.52
CA HIS A 129 2.45 1.79 -11.01
C HIS A 129 1.61 3.00 -10.63
N ASP A 130 1.95 3.60 -9.49
CA ASP A 130 1.35 4.88 -9.16
C ASP A 130 2.03 5.99 -9.97
N PRO A 131 1.57 7.24 -9.89
CA PRO A 131 2.15 8.31 -10.71
C PRO A 131 3.64 8.54 -10.50
N ASP A 132 4.19 8.14 -9.36
CA ASP A 132 5.60 8.32 -9.07
C ASP A 132 6.43 7.07 -9.32
N GLY A 133 5.78 5.99 -9.80
CA GLY A 133 6.49 4.77 -10.13
C GLY A 133 6.54 3.73 -9.02
N TYR A 134 5.85 3.97 -7.90
CA TYR A 134 5.76 2.94 -6.87
C TYR A 134 4.86 1.82 -7.34
N THR A 135 5.24 0.59 -7.04
CA THR A 135 4.46 -0.57 -7.42
C THR A 135 3.37 -0.82 -6.39
N ILE A 136 2.14 -0.89 -6.87
CA ILE A 136 0.99 -1.27 -6.06
C ILE A 136 0.56 -2.65 -6.52
N GLU A 137 0.57 -3.60 -5.61
CA GLU A 137 0.20 -4.97 -5.92
C GLU A 137 -1.12 -5.29 -5.24
N PHE A 138 -2.05 -5.86 -6.02
CA PHE A 138 -3.29 -6.40 -5.47
C PHE A 138 -3.19 -7.91 -5.54
N ALA A 139 -3.48 -8.58 -4.44
CA ALA A 139 -3.35 -10.02 -4.36
C ALA A 139 -4.61 -10.64 -3.79
N GLU A 140 -4.92 -11.83 -4.30
CA GLU A 140 -6.02 -12.64 -3.77
C GLU A 140 -5.41 -13.95 -3.34
N GLY A 141 -5.34 -14.16 -2.03
CA GLY A 141 -4.70 -15.35 -1.50
C GLY A 141 -5.50 -16.59 -1.80
N ARG A 142 -4.82 -17.69 -1.98
CA ARG A 142 -5.48 -18.96 -2.15
C ARG A 142 -6.14 -19.33 -0.84
N ARG A 143 -7.30 -20.01 -0.95
CA ARG A 143 -8.07 -20.33 0.22
C ARG A 143 -7.26 -21.05 1.29
N GLY A 144 -6.50 -22.05 0.91
CA GLY A 144 -5.69 -22.78 1.88
C GLY A 144 -4.60 -21.92 2.48
N HIS A 145 -4.01 -21.07 1.67
CA HIS A 145 -2.97 -20.19 2.13
C HIS A 145 -3.50 -19.21 3.18
N ARG A 146 -4.64 -18.61 2.90
CA ARG A 146 -5.20 -17.69 3.86
C ARG A 146 -5.61 -18.35 5.16
N GLY A 147 -6.00 -19.60 5.08
CA GLY A 147 -6.40 -20.30 6.26
C GLY A 147 -5.25 -20.62 7.21
N VAL A 148 -4.04 -20.47 6.74
CA VAL A 148 -2.88 -20.77 7.56
C VAL A 148 -2.51 -19.60 8.45
N THR A 149 -2.86 -18.42 8.07
CA THR A 149 -2.55 -17.26 8.88
C THR A 149 -3.60 -16.99 9.95
#